data_b5d3021372f9b412495217f99065361a
#
_entry.id   b5d3021372f9b412495217f99065361a
#
_cell.length_a   1.000
_cell.length_b   1.000
_cell.length_c   1.000
_cell.angle_alpha   90.00
_cell.angle_beta   90.00
_cell.angle_gamma   90.00
#
_symmetry.space_group_name_H-M   'P 1'
#
loop_
_entity.id
_entity.type
_entity.pdbx_description
1 polymer ?
#
loop_
_entity_poly.entity_id
_entity_poly.type
_entity_poly.pdbx_seq_one_letter_code
_entity_poly.pdbx_strand_id
1 'polypeptide(L)'
;ETEEIKGGDCMVRVNLNRSEAMLELNVSIEGEVICECDRCLEDCPIAIDYNGDLVVKFSEETDFYDGDVMWISPAEDMLDLTQYIYESIVLSLPYSRVHEDGECNPEMLASFQEISEEELEALEAQAEEADVVSLDDNNRSILEALKAQMEKED
;
A
#
# COMPACT_ATOMS: atom_id res chain seq x y z
N GLU A 1 0.12 -0.91 11.78
CA GLU A 1 0.54 0.47 11.44
C GLU A 1 1.25 0.40 10.10
N THR A 2 0.69 1.08 9.08
CA THR A 2 1.37 1.23 7.80
C THR A 2 2.38 2.36 7.93
N GLU A 3 3.60 2.17 7.42
CA GLU A 3 4.63 3.21 7.34
C GLU A 3 4.29 4.29 6.30
N GLU A 4 3.16 4.14 5.59
CA GLU A 4 2.74 5.02 4.49
C GLU A 4 2.20 6.36 4.95
N ILE A 5 1.57 6.43 6.13
CA ILE A 5 1.02 7.66 6.72
C ILE A 5 1.97 8.15 7.80
N LYS A 6 2.59 9.30 7.56
CA LYS A 6 3.54 9.94 8.49
C LYS A 6 2.84 10.79 9.56
N GLY A 7 1.62 11.24 9.30
CA GLY A 7 0.83 12.08 10.20
C GLY A 7 -0.43 12.60 9.53
N GLY A 8 -1.08 13.56 10.16
CA GLY A 8 -2.27 14.24 9.64
C GLY A 8 -3.35 14.40 10.68
N ASP A 9 -4.40 15.10 10.29
CA ASP A 9 -5.58 15.36 11.12
C ASP A 9 -6.85 15.08 10.33
N CYS A 10 -7.69 14.19 10.86
CA CYS A 10 -8.98 13.86 10.27
C CYS A 10 -10.11 14.07 11.28
N MET A 11 -11.19 14.67 10.83
CA MET A 11 -12.42 14.80 11.60
C MET A 11 -13.33 13.63 11.30
N VAL A 12 -13.68 12.88 12.32
CA VAL A 12 -14.59 11.74 12.22
C VAL A 12 -15.94 12.12 12.80
N ARG A 13 -17.00 11.94 12.02
CA ARG A 13 -18.40 12.09 12.45
C ARG A 13 -19.08 10.74 12.37
N VAL A 14 -19.71 10.35 13.45
CA VAL A 14 -20.45 9.09 13.56
C VAL A 14 -21.90 9.37 13.88
N ASN A 15 -22.80 8.92 12.99
CA ASN A 15 -24.23 8.92 13.23
C ASN A 15 -24.66 7.50 13.59
N LEU A 16 -25.12 7.31 14.81
CA LEU A 16 -25.56 6.02 15.32
C LEU A 16 -27.08 5.91 15.29
N ASN A 17 -27.58 4.87 14.66
CA ASN A 17 -28.98 4.46 14.69
C ASN A 17 -29.09 3.10 15.40
N ARG A 18 -29.84 3.03 16.47
CA ARG A 18 -30.02 1.81 17.28
C ARG A 18 -31.34 1.15 16.97
N SER A 19 -31.29 -0.11 16.59
CA SER A 19 -32.46 -1.00 16.54
C SER A 19 -32.43 -2.04 17.70
N GLU A 20 -33.44 -2.89 17.79
CA GLU A 20 -33.49 -3.96 18.83
C GLU A 20 -32.42 -5.04 18.58
N ALA A 21 -32.00 -5.25 17.34
CA ALA A 21 -31.12 -6.34 16.92
C ALA A 21 -29.72 -5.92 16.54
N MET A 22 -29.49 -4.65 16.19
CA MET A 22 -28.21 -4.16 15.68
C MET A 22 -28.08 -2.65 15.85
N LEU A 23 -26.84 -2.17 15.74
CA LEU A 23 -26.52 -0.75 15.57
C LEU A 23 -26.09 -0.51 14.14
N GLU A 24 -26.60 0.55 13.54
CA GLU A 24 -26.17 1.04 12.23
C GLU A 24 -25.42 2.34 12.43
N LEU A 25 -24.18 2.38 12.00
CA LEU A 25 -23.32 3.56 12.08
C LEU A 25 -23.04 4.07 10.69
N ASN A 26 -23.35 5.34 10.46
CA ASN A 26 -22.82 6.04 9.28
C ASN A 26 -21.62 6.85 9.74
N VAL A 27 -20.48 6.56 9.16
CA VAL A 27 -19.18 7.15 9.51
C VAL A 27 -18.70 8.01 8.35
N SER A 28 -18.43 9.27 8.62
CA SER A 28 -17.90 10.23 7.68
C SER A 28 -16.55 10.72 8.22
N ILE A 29 -15.52 10.64 7.39
CA ILE A 29 -14.14 11.03 7.72
C ILE A 29 -13.70 12.06 6.70
N GLU A 30 -13.37 13.26 7.17
CA GLU A 30 -12.89 14.38 6.35
C GLU A 30 -11.60 14.91 6.96
N GLY A 31 -10.59 15.17 6.15
CA GLY A 31 -9.33 15.73 6.64
C GLY A 31 -8.19 15.58 5.67
N GLU A 32 -6.98 15.55 6.21
CA GLU A 32 -5.76 15.46 5.44
C GLU A 32 -4.75 14.56 6.17
N VAL A 33 -4.08 13.72 5.42
CA VAL A 33 -2.98 12.90 5.92
C VAL A 33 -1.70 13.22 5.14
N ILE A 34 -0.57 13.08 5.82
CA ILE A 34 0.75 13.28 5.23
C ILE A 34 1.32 11.94 4.82
N CYS A 35 1.54 11.77 3.53
CA CYS A 35 2.19 10.61 2.94
C CYS A 35 3.51 11.00 2.28
N GLU A 36 4.27 10.04 1.80
CA GLU A 36 5.43 10.30 0.97
C GLU A 36 5.00 10.41 -0.49
N CYS A 37 5.51 11.41 -1.19
CA CYS A 37 5.25 11.60 -2.61
C CYS A 37 5.99 10.55 -3.44
N ASP A 38 5.28 9.85 -4.31
CA ASP A 38 5.85 8.79 -5.16
C ASP A 38 6.83 9.32 -6.23
N ARG A 39 6.88 10.64 -6.46
CA ARG A 39 7.80 11.28 -7.41
C ARG A 39 9.04 11.86 -6.76
N CYS A 40 8.89 12.63 -5.69
CA CYS A 40 10.00 13.41 -5.11
C CYS A 40 10.40 12.96 -3.71
N LEU A 41 9.70 11.97 -3.13
CA LEU A 41 9.94 11.37 -1.81
C LEU A 41 9.80 12.37 -0.64
N GLU A 42 9.26 13.55 -0.89
CA GLU A 42 8.96 14.53 0.15
C GLU A 42 7.55 14.34 0.70
N ASP A 43 7.26 15.00 1.81
CA ASP A 43 5.97 14.94 2.47
C ASP A 43 4.89 15.55 1.59
N CYS A 44 3.87 14.77 1.28
CA CYS A 44 2.76 15.11 0.39
C CYS A 44 1.44 15.06 1.18
N PRO A 45 0.73 16.18 1.31
CA PRO A 45 -0.59 16.20 1.92
C PRO A 45 -1.61 15.57 0.97
N ILE A 46 -2.37 14.60 1.48
CA ILE A 46 -3.43 13.89 0.76
C ILE A 46 -4.75 14.15 1.45
N ALA A 47 -5.71 14.73 0.74
CA ALA A 47 -7.06 14.94 1.24
C ALA A 47 -7.80 13.61 1.37
N ILE A 48 -8.47 13.42 2.51
CA ILE A 48 -9.33 12.27 2.79
C ILE A 48 -10.78 12.74 2.85
N ASP A 49 -11.63 12.06 2.09
CA ASP A 49 -13.08 12.21 2.12
C ASP A 49 -13.69 10.81 2.01
N TYR A 50 -14.15 10.30 3.13
CA TYR A 50 -14.73 8.96 3.23
C TYR A 50 -16.13 9.04 3.84
N ASN A 51 -17.05 8.28 3.29
CA ASN A 51 -18.36 8.04 3.88
C ASN A 51 -18.72 6.56 3.72
N GLY A 52 -18.98 5.90 4.83
CA GLY A 52 -19.31 4.48 4.84
C GLY A 52 -20.27 4.12 5.97
N ASP A 53 -20.84 2.94 5.84
CA ASP A 53 -21.77 2.39 6.82
C ASP A 53 -21.14 1.17 7.51
N LEU A 54 -21.28 1.10 8.84
CA LEU A 54 -20.85 -0.03 9.65
C LEU A 54 -22.05 -0.59 10.39
N VAL A 55 -22.27 -1.90 10.30
CA VAL A 55 -23.31 -2.60 11.03
C VAL A 55 -22.68 -3.32 12.21
N VAL A 56 -23.19 -3.04 13.42
CA VAL A 56 -22.75 -3.73 14.63
C VAL A 56 -23.86 -4.66 15.10
N LYS A 57 -23.54 -5.95 15.18
CA LYS A 57 -24.42 -7.01 15.66
C LYS A 57 -24.00 -7.51 17.02
N PHE A 58 -24.96 -7.91 17.83
CA PHE A 58 -24.70 -8.49 19.14
C PHE A 58 -24.54 -10.01 19.03
N SER A 59 -23.42 -10.53 19.56
CA SER A 59 -23.14 -11.97 19.62
C SER A 59 -22.46 -12.32 20.93
N GLU A 60 -22.73 -13.52 21.45
CA GLU A 60 -22.05 -14.05 22.64
C GLU A 60 -20.75 -14.79 22.27
N GLU A 61 -20.50 -15.01 20.99
CA GLU A 61 -19.43 -15.89 20.50
C GLU A 61 -18.11 -15.19 20.19
N THR A 62 -17.76 -14.10 20.61
CA THR A 62 -16.50 -13.37 20.34
C THR A 62 -16.69 -12.07 19.55
N ASP A 63 -15.88 -11.12 19.96
CA ASP A 63 -15.73 -9.87 19.24
C ASP A 63 -15.02 -10.15 17.91
N PHE A 64 -15.72 -9.89 16.83
CA PHE A 64 -15.22 -10.13 15.49
C PHE A 64 -15.55 -8.91 14.61
N TYR A 65 -14.62 -8.58 13.72
CA TYR A 65 -14.77 -7.51 12.74
C TYR A 65 -14.49 -8.05 11.33
N ASP A 66 -15.41 -7.79 10.42
CA ASP A 66 -15.30 -8.19 9.01
C ASP A 66 -15.75 -7.01 8.11
N GLY A 67 -14.84 -6.07 7.90
CA GLY A 67 -15.06 -4.90 7.05
C GLY A 67 -16.25 -4.04 7.50
N ASP A 68 -17.41 -4.23 6.89
CA ASP A 68 -18.60 -3.43 7.16
C ASP A 68 -19.48 -4.00 8.30
N VAL A 69 -19.09 -5.11 8.91
CA VAL A 69 -19.84 -5.75 10.00
C VAL A 69 -18.94 -6.04 11.19
N MET A 70 -19.35 -5.58 12.33
CA MET A 70 -18.69 -5.83 13.62
C MET A 70 -19.62 -6.62 14.53
N TRP A 71 -19.08 -7.60 15.26
CA TRP A 71 -19.81 -8.32 16.30
C TRP A 71 -19.23 -7.99 17.66
N ILE A 72 -20.09 -7.59 18.57
CA ILE A 72 -19.71 -7.26 19.95
C ILE A 72 -20.57 -8.05 20.95
N SER A 73 -20.03 -8.27 22.13
CA SER A 73 -20.77 -8.88 23.22
C SER A 73 -21.91 -7.96 23.69
N PRO A 74 -23.11 -8.49 23.99
CA PRO A 74 -24.20 -7.70 24.58
C PRO A 74 -23.85 -7.07 25.93
N ALA A 75 -22.81 -7.55 26.58
CA ALA A 75 -22.30 -7.04 27.86
C ALA A 75 -21.35 -5.87 27.72
N GLU A 76 -20.91 -5.54 26.51
CA GLU A 76 -20.04 -4.41 26.25
C GLU A 76 -20.82 -3.09 26.17
N ASP A 77 -20.34 -2.11 26.90
CA ASP A 77 -20.90 -0.76 26.93
C ASP A 77 -20.13 0.23 26.02
N MET A 78 -19.00 -0.22 25.46
CA MET A 78 -18.12 0.61 24.62
C MET A 78 -17.89 -0.05 23.27
N LEU A 79 -17.95 0.76 22.23
CA LEU A 79 -17.64 0.37 20.86
C LEU A 79 -16.34 1.04 20.41
N ASP A 80 -15.32 0.24 20.12
CA ASP A 80 -14.06 0.73 19.58
C ASP A 80 -14.10 0.75 18.04
N LEU A 81 -14.03 1.93 17.47
CA LEU A 81 -14.01 2.16 16.01
C LEU A 81 -12.61 2.41 15.46
N THR A 82 -11.57 2.30 16.28
CA THR A 82 -10.20 2.63 15.89
C THR A 82 -9.74 1.87 14.65
N GLN A 83 -9.99 0.55 14.63
CA GLN A 83 -9.63 -0.29 13.50
C GLN A 83 -10.39 0.11 12.23
N TYR A 84 -11.70 0.29 12.32
CA TYR A 84 -12.53 0.69 11.18
C TYR A 84 -12.12 2.04 10.60
N ILE A 85 -11.90 3.04 11.46
CA ILE A 85 -11.46 4.38 11.04
C ILE A 85 -10.11 4.32 10.34
N TYR A 86 -9.16 3.59 10.93
CA TYR A 86 -7.84 3.43 10.37
C TYR A 86 -7.87 2.78 8.96
N GLU A 87 -8.59 1.67 8.83
CA GLU A 87 -8.73 0.97 7.55
C GLU A 87 -9.44 1.84 6.51
N SER A 88 -10.48 2.57 6.91
CA SER A 88 -11.20 3.49 6.02
C SER A 88 -10.31 4.61 5.49
N ILE A 89 -9.41 5.16 6.31
CA ILE A 89 -8.44 6.17 5.90
C ILE A 89 -7.42 5.56 4.92
N VAL A 90 -6.86 4.40 5.25
CA VAL A 90 -5.86 3.72 4.39
C VAL A 90 -6.46 3.35 3.03
N LEU A 91 -7.69 2.83 3.01
CA LEU A 91 -8.38 2.46 1.77
C LEU A 91 -8.83 3.67 0.94
N SER A 92 -8.92 4.85 1.55
CA SER A 92 -9.25 6.10 0.86
C SER A 92 -8.05 6.76 0.19
N LEU A 93 -6.84 6.28 0.46
CA LEU A 93 -5.64 6.80 -0.18
C LEU A 93 -5.66 6.53 -1.69
N PRO A 94 -5.28 7.51 -2.52
CA PRO A 94 -5.16 7.28 -3.96
C PRO A 94 -4.04 6.30 -4.27
N TYR A 95 -4.17 5.60 -5.40
CA TYR A 95 -3.13 4.68 -5.89
C TYR A 95 -1.77 5.38 -6.10
N SER A 96 -1.80 6.63 -6.57
CA SER A 96 -0.59 7.44 -6.76
C SER A 96 -0.67 8.67 -5.85
N ARG A 97 0.28 8.78 -4.95
CA ARG A 97 0.40 9.87 -3.97
C ARG A 97 1.45 10.85 -4.48
N VAL A 98 1.00 11.86 -5.16
CA VAL A 98 1.89 12.85 -5.80
C VAL A 98 1.39 14.26 -5.51
N HIS A 99 2.33 15.20 -5.39
CA HIS A 99 1.98 16.62 -5.35
C HIS A 99 1.24 17.05 -6.62
N GLU A 100 0.53 18.14 -6.54
CA GLU A 100 -0.03 18.79 -7.71
C GLU A 100 1.07 19.17 -8.72
N ASP A 101 0.67 19.39 -9.97
CA ASP A 101 1.63 19.66 -11.04
C ASP A 101 2.45 20.92 -10.75
N GLY A 102 3.77 20.73 -10.64
CA GLY A 102 4.74 21.80 -10.37
C GLY A 102 5.11 21.96 -8.89
N GLU A 103 4.51 21.24 -7.97
CA GLU A 103 4.79 21.34 -6.53
C GLU A 103 5.85 20.33 -6.02
N CYS A 104 6.21 19.35 -6.85
CA CYS A 104 7.30 18.45 -6.52
C CYS A 104 8.66 19.16 -6.46
N ASN A 105 9.56 18.68 -5.62
CA ASN A 105 10.91 19.17 -5.52
C ASN A 105 11.64 19.08 -6.88
N PRO A 106 12.02 20.24 -7.48
CA PRO A 106 12.64 20.27 -8.81
C PRO A 106 14.04 19.64 -8.85
N GLU A 107 14.77 19.62 -7.73
CA GLU A 107 16.09 19.01 -7.66
C GLU A 107 16.00 17.49 -7.74
N MET A 108 14.99 16.92 -7.08
CA MET A 108 14.71 15.48 -7.18
C MET A 108 14.22 15.11 -8.59
N LEU A 109 13.30 15.88 -9.16
CA LEU A 109 12.80 15.61 -10.51
C LEU A 109 13.92 15.69 -11.57
N ALA A 110 14.87 16.61 -11.41
CA ALA A 110 16.01 16.74 -12.31
C ALA A 110 16.96 15.53 -12.24
N SER A 111 16.91 14.74 -11.17
CA SER A 111 17.72 13.50 -11.06
C SER A 111 17.11 12.31 -11.81
N PHE A 112 15.81 12.37 -12.15
CA PHE A 112 15.17 11.37 -13.00
C PHE A 112 15.41 11.75 -14.45
N GLN A 113 16.13 10.88 -15.20
CA GLN A 113 16.21 11.00 -16.65
C GLN A 113 14.93 10.42 -17.25
N GLU A 114 14.18 11.25 -17.97
CA GLU A 114 13.17 10.73 -18.89
C GLU A 114 13.91 10.00 -20.02
N ILE A 115 13.79 8.68 -20.04
CA ILE A 115 14.32 7.85 -21.12
C ILE A 115 13.21 7.74 -22.17
N SER A 116 13.48 8.14 -23.40
CA SER A 116 12.55 7.93 -24.51
C SER A 116 12.43 6.44 -24.86
N GLU A 117 11.32 6.05 -25.50
CA GLU A 117 11.13 4.66 -25.96
C GLU A 117 12.31 4.18 -26.83
N GLU A 118 12.84 5.05 -27.68
CA GLU A 118 14.00 4.75 -28.55
C GLU A 118 15.28 4.52 -27.74
N GLU A 119 15.49 5.28 -26.66
CA GLU A 119 16.62 5.08 -25.74
C GLU A 119 16.46 3.83 -24.90
N LEU A 120 15.24 3.51 -24.49
CA LEU A 120 14.95 2.28 -23.76
C LEU A 120 15.22 1.05 -24.62
N GLU A 121 14.74 1.01 -25.87
CA GLU A 121 15.03 -0.06 -26.82
C GLU A 121 16.53 -0.21 -27.07
N ALA A 122 17.26 0.91 -27.16
CA ALA A 122 18.71 0.88 -27.33
C ALA A 122 19.45 0.33 -26.10
N LEU A 123 18.97 0.62 -24.89
CA LEU A 123 19.51 0.08 -23.65
C LEU A 123 19.19 -1.41 -23.50
N GLU A 124 17.99 -1.84 -23.86
CA GLU A 124 17.61 -3.25 -23.86
C GLU A 124 18.45 -4.07 -24.84
N ALA A 125 18.66 -3.55 -26.05
CA ALA A 125 19.54 -4.20 -27.03
C ALA A 125 21.00 -4.31 -26.54
N GLN A 126 21.50 -3.28 -25.84
CA GLN A 126 22.86 -3.31 -25.24
C GLN A 126 22.91 -4.30 -24.07
N ALA A 127 21.82 -4.43 -23.28
CA ALA A 127 21.74 -5.40 -22.19
C ALA A 127 21.72 -6.83 -22.73
N GLU A 128 20.98 -7.09 -23.81
CA GLU A 128 20.96 -8.41 -24.47
C GLU A 128 22.34 -8.78 -25.07
N GLU A 129 23.08 -7.81 -25.63
CA GLU A 129 24.45 -8.04 -26.07
C GLU A 129 25.42 -8.27 -24.90
N ALA A 130 25.17 -7.63 -23.74
CA ALA A 130 25.99 -7.80 -22.54
C ALA A 130 25.71 -9.12 -21.80
N ASP A 131 24.49 -9.63 -21.87
CA ASP A 131 24.11 -10.96 -21.34
C ASP A 131 24.73 -12.12 -22.15
N VAL A 132 25.24 -11.85 -23.35
CA VAL A 132 26.19 -12.72 -24.02
C VAL A 132 27.60 -12.47 -23.44
N VAL A 133 27.72 -12.45 -22.13
CA VAL A 133 29.00 -12.65 -21.46
C VAL A 133 29.49 -14.01 -21.92
N SER A 134 30.49 -14.02 -22.76
CA SER A 134 31.26 -15.21 -23.03
C SER A 134 31.63 -15.80 -21.68
N LEU A 135 31.03 -16.92 -21.31
CA LEU A 135 31.48 -17.72 -20.18
C LEU A 135 32.97 -17.90 -20.38
N ASP A 136 33.76 -17.18 -19.59
CA ASP A 136 35.21 -17.38 -19.59
C ASP A 136 35.46 -18.87 -19.56
N ASP A 137 36.44 -19.34 -20.32
CA ASP A 137 36.79 -20.77 -20.41
C ASP A 137 36.94 -21.41 -19.03
N ASN A 138 37.26 -20.60 -18.04
CA ASN A 138 37.34 -21.00 -16.63
C ASN A 138 35.95 -21.33 -16.00
N ASN A 139 34.92 -20.54 -16.28
CA ASN A 139 33.55 -20.79 -15.83
C ASN A 139 32.90 -21.98 -16.55
N ARG A 140 33.28 -22.21 -17.80
CA ARG A 140 32.83 -23.34 -18.60
C ARG A 140 33.40 -24.66 -18.03
N SER A 141 34.67 -24.65 -17.63
CA SER A 141 35.32 -25.82 -17.02
C SER A 141 34.73 -26.17 -15.65
N ILE A 142 34.33 -25.16 -14.86
CA ILE A 142 33.66 -25.36 -13.56
C ILE A 142 32.26 -25.95 -13.75
N LEU A 143 31.50 -25.48 -14.75
CA LEU A 143 30.19 -26.03 -15.08
C LEU A 143 30.24 -27.47 -15.59
N GLU A 144 31.26 -27.82 -16.38
CA GLU A 144 31.48 -29.19 -16.83
C GLU A 144 31.90 -30.10 -15.69
N ALA A 145 32.72 -29.62 -14.77
CA ALA A 145 33.11 -30.36 -13.57
C ALA A 145 31.92 -30.62 -12.64
N LEU A 146 31.02 -29.64 -12.45
CA LEU A 146 29.80 -29.79 -11.66
C LEU A 146 28.81 -30.77 -12.30
N LYS A 147 28.62 -30.73 -13.62
CA LYS A 147 27.79 -31.71 -14.34
C LYS A 147 28.34 -33.13 -14.19
N ALA A 148 29.66 -33.31 -14.29
CA ALA A 148 30.28 -34.61 -14.13
C ALA A 148 30.20 -35.16 -12.68
N GLN A 149 30.03 -34.30 -11.70
CA GLN A 149 29.78 -34.71 -10.31
C GLN A 149 28.32 -35.16 -10.11
N MET A 150 27.37 -34.45 -10.70
CA MET A 150 25.95 -34.80 -10.62
C MET A 150 25.61 -36.13 -11.32
N GLU A 151 26.30 -36.46 -12.42
CA GLU A 151 26.14 -37.75 -13.13
C GLU A 151 26.77 -38.96 -12.42
N LYS A 152 27.51 -38.76 -11.33
CA LYS A 152 28.14 -39.84 -10.55
C LYS A 152 27.36 -40.22 -9.27
N GLU A 153 26.32 -39.45 -8.93
CA GLU A 153 25.46 -39.72 -7.77
C GLU A 153 24.13 -40.42 -8.15
N ASP A 154 23.92 -40.77 -9.42
CA ASP A 154 22.88 -41.67 -9.91
C ASP A 154 23.51 -43.04 -10.22
#